data_3fae496c2d273ab33dd80bc1d2d9226d
#
_entry.id   3fae496c2d273ab33dd80bc1d2d9226d
#
_cell.length_a   1.000
_cell.length_b   1.000
_cell.length_c   1.000
_cell.angle_alpha   90.00
_cell.angle_beta   90.00
_cell.angle_gamma   90.00
#
_symmetry.space_group_name_H-M   'P 1'
#
loop_
_entity.id
_entity.type
_entity.pdbx_description
1 polymer ?
#
loop_
_entity_poly.entity_id
_entity_poly.type
_entity_poly.pdbx_seq_one_letter_code
_entity_poly.pdbx_strand_id
1 'polypeptide(L)'
;MNRTTTRMRLVLRVAAAFALGLAVYGFASGPWLTVLAPLVSVMGAHTAFFIDQLAVEVLDGRMIRITGVLNLGATLVDGSMIPPLPGQWIKSGGPSMTVLLVAWVVFFFPDASPRRRAVLLIPLLMITALVCAIDLVVELQGTAIRGLLQGGLETFTFRADPINETINQRLVSRLKILEIGEAFMAGGGRLFFGVLAGLIPHGVTPAIYTRPFSPVS
;
A
#
# COMPACT_ATOMS: atom_id res chain seq x y z
N MET A 1 -34.06 27.35 10.10
CA MET A 1 -32.87 26.66 10.61
C MET A 1 -31.65 27.54 10.36
N ASN A 2 -30.95 27.99 11.42
CA ASN A 2 -29.96 29.07 11.34
C ASN A 2 -28.70 28.61 10.61
N ARG A 3 -28.29 29.29 9.52
CA ARG A 3 -27.10 28.94 8.69
C ARG A 3 -25.83 28.79 9.53
N THR A 4 -25.72 29.56 10.63
CA THR A 4 -24.59 29.52 11.55
C THR A 4 -24.47 28.20 12.31
N THR A 5 -25.60 27.63 12.77
CA THR A 5 -25.64 26.34 13.47
C THR A 5 -25.26 25.17 12.56
N THR A 6 -25.63 25.24 11.29
CA THR A 6 -25.25 24.20 10.31
C THR A 6 -23.77 24.20 10.00
N ARG A 7 -23.16 25.41 9.85
CA ARG A 7 -21.69 25.56 9.63
C ARG A 7 -20.91 25.08 10.84
N MET A 8 -21.31 25.43 12.05
CA MET A 8 -20.63 25.01 13.27
C MET A 8 -20.67 23.49 13.47
N ARG A 9 -21.81 22.83 13.18
CA ARG A 9 -21.92 21.36 13.20
C ARG A 9 -21.00 20.70 12.19
N LEU A 10 -20.85 21.27 10.98
CA LEU A 10 -19.95 20.74 9.96
C LEU A 10 -18.51 20.85 10.44
N VAL A 11 -18.08 21.99 10.95
CA VAL A 11 -16.72 22.21 11.47
C VAL A 11 -16.40 21.24 12.61
N LEU A 12 -17.32 21.05 13.56
CA LEU A 12 -17.15 20.08 14.65
C LEU A 12 -17.04 18.64 14.15
N ARG A 13 -17.83 18.25 13.15
CA ARG A 13 -17.71 16.90 12.53
C ARG A 13 -16.36 16.71 11.87
N VAL A 14 -15.89 17.69 11.09
CA VAL A 14 -14.59 17.62 10.44
C VAL A 14 -13.48 17.49 11.46
N ALA A 15 -13.50 18.35 12.50
CA ALA A 15 -12.52 18.31 13.58
C ALA A 15 -12.53 16.97 14.32
N ALA A 16 -13.72 16.44 14.65
CA ALA A 16 -13.85 15.14 15.31
C ALA A 16 -13.38 13.98 14.40
N ALA A 17 -13.74 13.98 13.11
CA ALA A 17 -13.28 12.99 12.15
C ALA A 17 -11.76 13.03 11.98
N PHE A 18 -11.17 14.23 11.94
CA PHE A 18 -9.73 14.39 11.84
C PHE A 18 -9.02 13.91 13.12
N ALA A 19 -9.51 14.28 14.29
CA ALA A 19 -8.96 13.81 15.56
C ALA A 19 -9.04 12.28 15.70
N LEU A 20 -10.17 11.68 15.31
CA LEU A 20 -10.34 10.24 15.27
C LEU A 20 -9.38 9.60 14.26
N GLY A 21 -9.23 10.19 13.07
CA GLY A 21 -8.28 9.72 12.06
C GLY A 21 -6.84 9.73 12.56
N LEU A 22 -6.42 10.81 13.26
CA LEU A 22 -5.10 10.88 13.89
C LEU A 22 -4.91 9.82 14.98
N ALA A 23 -5.94 9.57 15.79
CA ALA A 23 -5.90 8.51 16.78
C ALA A 23 -5.76 7.13 16.13
N VAL A 24 -6.56 6.83 15.10
CA VAL A 24 -6.46 5.60 14.32
C VAL A 24 -5.07 5.47 13.68
N TYR A 25 -4.56 6.53 13.08
CA TYR A 25 -3.20 6.54 12.52
C TYR A 25 -2.14 6.29 13.59
N GLY A 26 -2.28 6.90 14.76
CA GLY A 26 -1.33 6.73 15.87
C GLY A 26 -1.31 5.32 16.44
N PHE A 27 -2.48 4.76 16.75
CA PHE A 27 -2.61 3.51 17.48
C PHE A 27 -2.76 2.28 16.57
N ALA A 28 -3.43 2.41 15.43
CA ALA A 28 -3.76 1.29 14.57
C ALA A 28 -2.75 1.03 13.45
N SER A 29 -1.82 1.96 13.16
CA SER A 29 -0.91 1.80 12.02
C SER A 29 0.03 0.59 12.16
N GLY A 30 0.55 0.30 13.34
CA GLY A 30 1.37 -0.89 13.59
C GLY A 30 0.59 -2.19 13.40
N PRO A 31 -0.51 -2.40 14.14
CA PRO A 31 -1.40 -3.55 13.93
C PRO A 31 -1.90 -3.67 12.49
N TRP A 32 -2.21 -2.55 11.82
CA TRP A 32 -2.63 -2.56 10.43
C TRP A 32 -1.54 -3.06 9.48
N LEU A 33 -0.29 -2.62 9.67
CA LEU A 33 0.85 -3.13 8.92
C LEU A 33 1.04 -4.63 9.13
N THR A 34 0.84 -5.14 10.35
CA THR A 34 0.91 -6.57 10.65
C THR A 34 -0.15 -7.36 9.86
N VAL A 35 -1.36 -6.83 9.75
CA VAL A 35 -2.42 -7.44 8.93
C VAL A 35 -2.08 -7.38 7.42
N LEU A 36 -1.42 -6.32 6.97
CA LEU A 36 -1.03 -6.15 5.57
C LEU A 36 0.19 -6.98 5.17
N ALA A 37 1.07 -7.31 6.11
CA ALA A 37 2.33 -7.98 5.81
C ALA A 37 2.18 -9.27 4.97
N PRO A 38 1.26 -10.19 5.25
CA PRO A 38 1.03 -11.37 4.41
C PRO A 38 0.58 -11.01 3.00
N LEU A 39 -0.31 -10.03 2.86
CA LEU A 39 -0.81 -9.57 1.56
C LEU A 39 0.31 -8.95 0.73
N VAL A 40 1.13 -8.11 1.34
CA VAL A 40 2.31 -7.49 0.70
C VAL A 40 3.32 -8.55 0.28
N SER A 41 3.56 -9.56 1.12
CA SER A 41 4.45 -10.67 0.81
C SER A 41 3.99 -11.45 -0.42
N VAL A 42 2.71 -11.84 -0.46
CA VAL A 42 2.13 -12.57 -1.59
C VAL A 42 2.15 -11.71 -2.86
N MET A 43 1.67 -10.48 -2.80
CA MET A 43 1.64 -9.58 -3.97
C MET A 43 3.05 -9.27 -4.46
N GLY A 44 3.99 -9.01 -3.57
CA GLY A 44 5.38 -8.72 -3.91
C GLY A 44 6.06 -9.89 -4.60
N ALA A 45 5.91 -11.10 -4.07
CA ALA A 45 6.46 -12.32 -4.67
C ALA A 45 5.91 -12.61 -6.08
N HIS A 46 4.60 -12.37 -6.29
CA HIS A 46 3.97 -12.63 -7.59
C HIS A 46 4.24 -11.55 -8.64
N THR A 47 4.57 -10.34 -8.21
CA THR A 47 4.78 -9.21 -9.14
C THR A 47 6.24 -8.90 -9.42
N ALA A 48 7.17 -9.40 -8.62
CA ALA A 48 8.61 -9.19 -8.78
C ALA A 48 9.24 -10.43 -9.44
N PHE A 49 9.62 -10.31 -10.72
CA PHE A 49 10.22 -11.42 -11.48
C PHE A 49 11.64 -11.80 -11.01
N PHE A 50 12.24 -11.01 -10.14
CA PHE A 50 13.60 -11.17 -9.63
C PHE A 50 13.65 -11.56 -8.14
N ILE A 51 12.51 -11.82 -7.53
CA ILE A 51 12.42 -12.22 -6.12
C ILE A 51 11.65 -13.54 -6.02
N ASP A 52 12.35 -14.60 -5.61
CA ASP A 52 11.73 -15.91 -5.48
C ASP A 52 10.97 -16.08 -4.17
N GLN A 53 11.51 -15.53 -3.10
CA GLN A 53 10.91 -15.60 -1.78
C GLN A 53 10.87 -14.21 -1.17
N LEU A 54 9.71 -13.81 -0.69
CA LEU A 54 9.52 -12.54 -0.04
C LEU A 54 8.79 -12.74 1.29
N ALA A 55 9.39 -12.24 2.35
CA ALA A 55 8.75 -12.15 3.65
C ALA A 55 8.77 -10.71 4.17
N VAL A 56 7.66 -10.27 4.71
CA VAL A 56 7.51 -8.95 5.32
C VAL A 56 7.23 -9.13 6.80
N GLU A 57 8.07 -8.53 7.62
CA GLU A 57 7.97 -8.54 9.07
C GLU A 57 7.78 -7.10 9.56
N VAL A 58 6.84 -6.90 10.46
CA VAL A 58 6.64 -5.60 11.11
C VAL A 58 7.54 -5.54 12.34
N LEU A 59 8.44 -4.56 12.34
CA LEU A 59 9.27 -4.20 13.48
C LEU A 59 8.53 -3.22 14.39
N ASP A 60 9.22 -2.67 15.38
CA ASP A 60 8.65 -1.69 16.29
C ASP A 60 8.03 -0.50 15.57
N GLY A 61 6.82 -0.16 15.98
CA GLY A 61 6.08 1.01 15.49
C GLY A 61 5.59 0.84 14.05
N ARG A 62 6.24 1.49 13.11
CA ARG A 62 5.86 1.55 11.67
C ARG A 62 6.96 1.11 10.74
N MET A 63 8.02 0.55 11.29
CA MET A 63 9.12 0.01 10.50
C MET A 63 8.76 -1.39 10.02
N ILE A 64 9.07 -1.67 8.78
CA ILE A 64 8.95 -2.99 8.17
C ILE A 64 10.31 -3.49 7.75
N ARG A 65 10.57 -4.75 8.06
CA ARG A 65 11.72 -5.50 7.54
C ARG A 65 11.21 -6.35 6.39
N ILE A 66 11.91 -6.28 5.30
CA ILE A 66 11.62 -7.05 4.10
C ILE A 66 12.82 -7.95 3.87
N THR A 67 12.59 -9.24 3.83
CA THR A 67 13.59 -10.23 3.48
C THR A 67 13.17 -10.94 2.21
N GLY A 68 14.12 -11.21 1.33
CA GLY A 68 13.83 -11.89 0.08
C GLY A 68 15.05 -12.62 -0.45
N VAL A 69 14.82 -13.58 -1.33
CA VAL A 69 15.86 -14.24 -2.11
C VAL A 69 15.82 -13.69 -3.52
N LEU A 70 16.85 -12.96 -3.90
CA LEU A 70 17.00 -12.37 -5.23
C LEU A 70 17.56 -13.42 -6.17
N ASN A 71 16.83 -13.73 -7.23
CA ASN A 71 17.24 -14.64 -8.27
C ASN A 71 17.18 -13.92 -9.62
N LEU A 72 18.32 -13.50 -10.12
CA LEU A 72 18.43 -12.73 -11.36
C LEU A 72 18.46 -13.62 -12.61
N GLY A 73 18.89 -14.89 -12.47
CA GLY A 73 19.16 -15.76 -13.60
C GLY A 73 20.30 -15.27 -14.51
N ALA A 74 21.14 -14.38 -13.99
CA ALA A 74 22.26 -13.83 -14.74
C ALA A 74 23.54 -14.68 -14.59
N THR A 75 24.47 -14.57 -15.53
CA THR A 75 25.71 -15.34 -15.56
C THR A 75 26.94 -14.45 -15.32
N LEU A 76 27.91 -14.99 -14.59
CA LEU A 76 29.22 -14.36 -14.37
C LEU A 76 30.12 -14.54 -15.58
N VAL A 77 31.26 -13.84 -15.61
CA VAL A 77 32.27 -13.90 -16.69
C VAL A 77 32.80 -15.31 -16.91
N ASP A 78 32.90 -16.11 -15.86
CA ASP A 78 33.32 -17.52 -15.92
C ASP A 78 32.22 -18.47 -16.46
N GLY A 79 31.04 -17.96 -16.75
CA GLY A 79 29.90 -18.74 -17.24
C GLY A 79 29.07 -19.40 -16.14
N SER A 80 29.42 -19.23 -14.87
CA SER A 80 28.59 -19.69 -13.75
C SER A 80 27.35 -18.81 -13.57
N MET A 81 26.25 -19.39 -13.09
CA MET A 81 25.07 -18.60 -12.71
C MET A 81 25.33 -17.86 -11.38
N ILE A 82 24.81 -16.65 -11.30
CA ILE A 82 24.80 -15.92 -10.03
C ILE A 82 23.94 -16.72 -9.04
N PRO A 83 24.50 -17.07 -7.88
CA PRO A 83 23.71 -17.76 -6.86
C PRO A 83 22.59 -16.85 -6.35
N PRO A 84 21.47 -17.42 -5.89
CA PRO A 84 20.44 -16.63 -5.24
C PRO A 84 21.00 -15.82 -4.07
N LEU A 85 20.74 -14.51 -4.07
CA LEU A 85 21.29 -13.57 -3.10
C LEU A 85 20.25 -13.24 -2.02
N PRO A 86 20.54 -13.47 -0.74
CA PRO A 86 19.66 -13.00 0.31
C PRO A 86 19.66 -11.47 0.35
N GLY A 87 18.49 -10.86 0.24
CA GLY A 87 18.29 -9.43 0.37
C GLY A 87 17.53 -9.09 1.66
N GLN A 88 17.94 -8.02 2.30
CA GLN A 88 17.23 -7.48 3.46
C GLN A 88 17.13 -5.96 3.34
N TRP A 89 15.93 -5.45 3.52
CA TRP A 89 15.65 -4.01 3.51
C TRP A 89 14.80 -3.63 4.71
N ILE A 90 15.07 -2.46 5.27
CA ILE A 90 14.27 -1.88 6.34
C ILE A 90 13.69 -0.57 5.82
N LYS A 91 12.38 -0.41 5.96
CA LYS A 91 11.67 0.78 5.48
C LYS A 91 10.56 1.19 6.44
N SER A 92 10.22 2.47 6.40
CA SER A 92 9.04 2.96 7.10
C SER A 92 7.77 2.69 6.28
N GLY A 93 6.80 1.99 6.86
CA GLY A 93 5.45 1.85 6.30
C GLY A 93 4.54 3.05 6.60
N GLY A 94 5.04 4.05 7.34
CA GLY A 94 4.27 5.24 7.73
C GLY A 94 3.65 6.02 6.58
N PRO A 95 4.37 6.31 5.48
CA PRO A 95 3.81 7.04 4.35
C PRO A 95 2.56 6.38 3.74
N SER A 96 2.56 5.07 3.56
CA SER A 96 1.41 4.32 3.03
C SER A 96 0.21 4.37 3.96
N MET A 97 0.42 4.51 5.27
CA MET A 97 -0.64 4.65 6.25
C MET A 97 -1.41 5.97 6.16
N THR A 98 -0.91 6.96 5.41
CA THR A 98 -1.65 8.20 5.12
C THR A 98 -2.96 7.92 4.40
N VAL A 99 -3.00 6.87 3.56
CA VAL A 99 -4.23 6.40 2.91
C VAL A 99 -5.30 6.04 3.95
N LEU A 100 -4.90 5.31 5.00
CA LEU A 100 -5.81 4.92 6.10
C LEU A 100 -6.36 6.15 6.82
N LEU A 101 -5.50 7.12 7.17
CA LEU A 101 -5.91 8.36 7.82
C LEU A 101 -6.95 9.11 6.99
N VAL A 102 -6.65 9.35 5.71
CA VAL A 102 -7.53 10.11 4.82
C VAL A 102 -8.84 9.37 4.58
N ALA A 103 -8.80 8.05 4.34
CA ALA A 103 -9.99 7.23 4.16
C ALA A 103 -10.92 7.28 5.37
N TRP A 104 -10.38 7.21 6.59
CA TRP A 104 -11.17 7.37 7.81
C TRP A 104 -11.84 8.75 7.90
N VAL A 105 -11.05 9.81 7.72
CA VAL A 105 -11.60 11.17 7.78
C VAL A 105 -12.74 11.34 6.78
N VAL A 106 -12.53 10.94 5.52
CA VAL A 106 -13.51 11.09 4.45
C VAL A 106 -14.74 10.19 4.66
N PHE A 107 -14.57 8.98 5.21
CA PHE A 107 -15.67 8.06 5.50
C PHE A 107 -16.72 8.63 6.47
N PHE A 108 -16.32 9.51 7.38
CA PHE A 108 -17.23 10.11 8.33
C PHE A 108 -17.93 11.37 7.82
N PHE A 109 -17.55 11.91 6.63
CA PHE A 109 -18.19 13.10 6.06
C PHE A 109 -19.65 12.91 5.67
N PRO A 110 -20.03 11.85 4.92
CA PRO A 110 -21.41 11.64 4.50
C PRO A 110 -22.35 11.39 5.68
N ASP A 111 -23.56 11.94 5.60
CA ASP A 111 -24.60 11.64 6.59
C ASP A 111 -25.08 10.21 6.42
N ALA A 112 -24.72 9.36 7.37
CA ALA A 112 -25.15 7.97 7.41
C ALA A 112 -25.51 7.58 8.85
N SER A 113 -26.51 6.70 9.00
CA SER A 113 -26.85 6.16 10.30
C SER A 113 -25.71 5.29 10.85
N PRO A 114 -25.59 5.15 12.19
CA PRO A 114 -24.54 4.32 12.80
C PRO A 114 -24.56 2.87 12.28
N ARG A 115 -25.76 2.29 12.09
CA ARG A 115 -25.90 0.92 11.54
C ARG A 115 -25.35 0.81 10.12
N ARG A 116 -25.67 1.79 9.26
CA ARG A 116 -25.13 1.83 7.90
C ARG A 116 -23.62 1.97 7.91
N ARG A 117 -23.07 2.83 8.76
CA ARG A 117 -21.61 2.98 8.89
C ARG A 117 -20.93 1.69 9.32
N ALA A 118 -21.51 0.97 10.28
CA ALA A 118 -20.95 -0.31 10.72
C ALA A 118 -20.80 -1.33 9.57
N VAL A 119 -21.80 -1.41 8.70
CA VAL A 119 -21.74 -2.31 7.52
C VAL A 119 -20.70 -1.82 6.50
N LEU A 120 -20.60 -0.49 6.30
CA LEU A 120 -19.66 0.11 5.35
C LEU A 120 -18.21 0.08 5.81
N LEU A 121 -17.93 -0.24 7.08
CA LEU A 121 -16.57 -0.42 7.58
C LEU A 121 -15.82 -1.56 6.88
N ILE A 122 -16.50 -2.65 6.57
CA ILE A 122 -15.87 -3.81 5.92
C ILE A 122 -15.30 -3.42 4.55
N PRO A 123 -16.08 -2.89 3.59
CA PRO A 123 -15.53 -2.46 2.31
C PRO A 123 -14.51 -1.32 2.45
N LEU A 124 -14.67 -0.39 3.40
CA LEU A 124 -13.65 0.61 3.69
C LEU A 124 -12.31 -0.02 4.02
N LEU A 125 -12.29 -0.96 4.97
CA LEU A 125 -11.06 -1.62 5.40
C LEU A 125 -10.45 -2.43 4.26
N MET A 126 -11.26 -3.16 3.48
CA MET A 126 -10.77 -3.94 2.33
C MET A 126 -10.12 -3.06 1.26
N ILE A 127 -10.78 -1.97 0.86
CA ILE A 127 -10.25 -1.05 -0.15
C ILE A 127 -8.98 -0.37 0.36
N THR A 128 -8.99 0.08 1.60
CA THR A 128 -7.83 0.72 2.22
C THR A 128 -6.65 -0.26 2.33
N ALA A 129 -6.91 -1.52 2.71
CA ALA A 129 -5.91 -2.57 2.76
C ALA A 129 -5.27 -2.80 1.39
N LEU A 130 -6.08 -2.93 0.36
CA LEU A 130 -5.60 -3.15 -1.01
C LEU A 130 -4.73 -1.98 -1.49
N VAL A 131 -5.18 -0.74 -1.31
CA VAL A 131 -4.42 0.44 -1.73
C VAL A 131 -3.10 0.56 -0.97
N CYS A 132 -3.11 0.36 0.35
CA CYS A 132 -1.89 0.37 1.16
C CYS A 132 -0.93 -0.75 0.76
N ALA A 133 -1.44 -1.95 0.46
CA ALA A 133 -0.61 -3.07 0.03
C ALA A 133 0.04 -2.79 -1.34
N ILE A 134 -0.70 -2.23 -2.30
CA ILE A 134 -0.16 -1.84 -3.61
C ILE A 134 0.95 -0.80 -3.44
N ASP A 135 0.72 0.24 -2.65
CA ASP A 135 1.71 1.29 -2.39
C ASP A 135 2.99 0.71 -1.78
N LEU A 136 2.85 -0.15 -0.76
CA LEU A 136 3.98 -0.84 -0.13
C LEU A 136 4.74 -1.74 -1.11
N VAL A 137 4.04 -2.48 -1.97
CA VAL A 137 4.67 -3.36 -2.99
C VAL A 137 5.45 -2.56 -4.02
N VAL A 138 4.89 -1.43 -4.49
CA VAL A 138 5.58 -0.52 -5.42
C VAL A 138 6.87 0.00 -4.80
N GLU A 139 6.80 0.53 -3.60
CA GLU A 139 7.95 1.04 -2.87
C GLU A 139 9.01 -0.04 -2.59
N LEU A 140 8.56 -1.25 -2.24
CA LEU A 140 9.43 -2.39 -1.96
C LEU A 140 10.24 -2.80 -3.19
N GLN A 141 9.56 -2.99 -4.32
CA GLN A 141 10.22 -3.38 -5.56
C GLN A 141 11.18 -2.29 -6.05
N GLY A 142 10.78 -1.03 -5.98
CA GLY A 142 11.65 0.10 -6.33
C GLY A 142 12.91 0.14 -5.47
N THR A 143 12.76 -0.09 -4.16
CA THR A 143 13.91 -0.13 -3.23
C THR A 143 14.83 -1.32 -3.53
N ALA A 144 14.28 -2.50 -3.78
CA ALA A 144 15.05 -3.70 -4.11
C ALA A 144 15.82 -3.53 -5.42
N ILE A 145 15.20 -3.02 -6.48
CA ILE A 145 15.86 -2.80 -7.77
C ILE A 145 16.97 -1.73 -7.63
N ARG A 146 16.70 -0.61 -6.95
CA ARG A 146 17.74 0.39 -6.69
C ARG A 146 18.93 -0.20 -5.94
N GLY A 147 18.67 -1.00 -4.90
CA GLY A 147 19.73 -1.69 -4.17
C GLY A 147 20.54 -2.63 -5.05
N LEU A 148 19.89 -3.36 -5.96
CA LEU A 148 20.58 -4.21 -6.94
C LEU A 148 21.43 -3.40 -7.91
N LEU A 149 20.89 -2.33 -8.48
CA LEU A 149 21.61 -1.51 -9.46
C LEU A 149 22.73 -0.69 -8.85
N GLN A 150 22.61 -0.27 -7.58
CA GLN A 150 23.60 0.58 -6.91
C GLN A 150 24.68 -0.19 -6.15
N GLY A 151 24.43 -1.38 -5.66
CA GLY A 151 25.36 -2.09 -4.79
C GLY A 151 25.59 -3.56 -5.15
N GLY A 152 24.58 -4.23 -5.66
CA GLY A 152 24.65 -5.67 -5.95
C GLY A 152 25.35 -5.99 -7.27
N LEU A 153 25.13 -5.18 -8.29
CA LEU A 153 25.67 -5.42 -9.62
C LEU A 153 27.11 -4.92 -9.79
N GLU A 154 27.52 -3.88 -9.05
CA GLU A 154 28.90 -3.36 -9.11
C GLU A 154 29.92 -4.33 -8.52
N THR A 155 29.53 -5.21 -7.62
CA THR A 155 30.42 -6.20 -6.99
C THR A 155 30.64 -7.46 -7.86
N PHE A 156 29.81 -7.67 -8.88
CA PHE A 156 29.92 -8.82 -9.76
C PHE A 156 30.38 -8.43 -11.16
N THR A 157 31.40 -9.09 -11.66
CA THR A 157 31.81 -8.96 -13.06
C THR A 157 30.89 -9.83 -13.90
N PHE A 158 29.93 -9.19 -14.57
CA PHE A 158 28.96 -9.89 -15.43
C PHE A 158 29.57 -10.23 -16.78
N ARG A 159 29.16 -11.37 -17.30
CA ARG A 159 29.46 -11.70 -18.69
C ARG A 159 28.65 -10.76 -19.61
N ALA A 160 29.36 -10.17 -20.58
CA ALA A 160 28.71 -9.38 -21.64
C ALA A 160 28.03 -10.35 -22.63
N ASP A 161 26.79 -10.74 -22.33
CA ASP A 161 25.96 -11.56 -23.20
C ASP A 161 24.54 -10.97 -23.30
N PRO A 162 23.77 -11.36 -24.35
CA PRO A 162 22.41 -10.84 -24.58
C PRO A 162 21.43 -11.11 -23.43
N ILE A 163 21.68 -12.17 -22.63
CA ILE A 163 20.80 -12.54 -21.50
C ILE A 163 20.97 -11.54 -20.39
N ASN A 164 22.20 -11.26 -19.99
CA ASN A 164 22.51 -10.29 -18.93
C ASN A 164 22.07 -8.87 -19.33
N GLU A 165 22.27 -8.49 -20.58
CA GLU A 165 21.77 -7.21 -21.10
C GLU A 165 20.24 -7.14 -21.02
N THR A 166 19.54 -8.22 -21.42
CA THR A 166 18.09 -8.28 -21.33
C THR A 166 17.58 -8.17 -19.90
N ILE A 167 18.26 -8.82 -18.93
CA ILE A 167 17.92 -8.74 -17.51
C ILE A 167 18.08 -7.30 -17.02
N ASN A 168 19.23 -6.68 -17.32
CA ASN A 168 19.51 -5.31 -16.92
C ASN A 168 18.47 -4.32 -17.52
N GLN A 169 18.14 -4.46 -18.80
CA GLN A 169 17.11 -3.64 -19.44
C GLN A 169 15.73 -3.83 -18.81
N ARG A 170 15.36 -5.04 -18.42
CA ARG A 170 14.10 -5.33 -17.70
C ARG A 170 14.09 -4.67 -16.33
N LEU A 171 15.18 -4.76 -15.55
CA LEU A 171 15.28 -4.12 -14.25
C LEU A 171 15.18 -2.59 -14.35
N VAL A 172 15.91 -1.97 -15.29
CA VAL A 172 15.86 -0.52 -15.52
C VAL A 172 14.48 -0.07 -15.97
N SER A 173 13.86 -0.79 -16.91
CA SER A 173 12.51 -0.47 -17.39
C SER A 173 11.48 -0.59 -16.28
N ARG A 174 11.58 -1.65 -15.45
CA ARG A 174 10.70 -1.85 -14.30
C ARG A 174 10.89 -0.73 -13.27
N LEU A 175 12.14 -0.34 -12.97
CA LEU A 175 12.43 0.74 -12.05
C LEU A 175 11.79 2.05 -12.50
N LYS A 176 11.89 2.43 -13.78
CA LYS A 176 11.24 3.64 -14.31
C LYS A 176 9.73 3.65 -14.06
N ILE A 177 9.05 2.52 -14.27
CA ILE A 177 7.60 2.41 -14.02
C ILE A 177 7.31 2.58 -12.53
N LEU A 178 8.10 1.94 -11.67
CA LEU A 178 7.92 2.02 -10.22
C LEU A 178 8.21 3.44 -9.70
N GLU A 179 9.22 4.12 -10.22
CA GLU A 179 9.54 5.52 -9.87
C GLU A 179 8.40 6.48 -10.24
N ILE A 180 7.75 6.28 -11.39
CA ILE A 180 6.55 7.03 -11.75
C ILE A 180 5.44 6.78 -10.73
N GLY A 181 5.22 5.51 -10.35
CA GLY A 181 4.26 5.13 -9.34
C GLY A 181 4.56 5.75 -7.98
N GLU A 182 5.81 5.64 -7.51
CA GLU A 182 6.27 6.26 -6.26
C GLU A 182 6.09 7.79 -6.29
N ALA A 183 6.49 8.45 -7.37
CA ALA A 183 6.34 9.90 -7.53
C ALA A 183 4.87 10.32 -7.52
N PHE A 184 3.99 9.58 -8.20
CA PHE A 184 2.55 9.82 -8.16
C PHE A 184 2.00 9.67 -6.74
N MET A 185 2.32 8.57 -6.04
CA MET A 185 1.85 8.32 -4.68
C MET A 185 2.37 9.39 -3.70
N ALA A 186 3.63 9.80 -3.83
CA ALA A 186 4.22 10.87 -3.01
C ALA A 186 3.63 12.26 -3.35
N GLY A 187 3.35 12.52 -4.62
CA GLY A 187 2.84 13.80 -5.13
C GLY A 187 1.34 14.04 -4.88
N GLY A 188 0.65 13.14 -4.18
CA GLY A 188 -0.77 13.28 -3.84
C GLY A 188 -1.63 12.06 -4.11
N GLY A 189 -1.09 11.03 -4.76
CA GLY A 189 -1.79 9.78 -5.05
C GLY A 189 -2.34 9.12 -3.79
N ARG A 190 -1.59 9.12 -2.68
CA ARG A 190 -2.05 8.61 -1.38
C ARG A 190 -3.28 9.37 -0.87
N LEU A 191 -3.32 10.69 -1.02
CA LEU A 191 -4.48 11.50 -0.65
C LEU A 191 -5.67 11.16 -1.56
N PHE A 192 -5.44 11.12 -2.87
CA PHE A 192 -6.47 10.78 -3.85
C PHE A 192 -7.10 9.42 -3.58
N PHE A 193 -6.30 8.37 -3.42
CA PHE A 193 -6.81 7.03 -3.12
C PHE A 193 -7.44 6.95 -1.73
N GLY A 194 -6.94 7.70 -0.75
CA GLY A 194 -7.58 7.80 0.56
C GLY A 194 -8.99 8.39 0.47
N VAL A 195 -9.16 9.46 -0.32
CA VAL A 195 -10.48 10.04 -0.60
C VAL A 195 -11.39 9.04 -1.28
N LEU A 196 -10.92 8.36 -2.33
CA LEU A 196 -11.71 7.33 -3.02
C LEU A 196 -12.09 6.19 -2.08
N ALA A 197 -11.14 5.67 -1.31
CA ALA A 197 -11.39 4.59 -0.35
C ALA A 197 -12.45 4.97 0.70
N GLY A 198 -12.47 6.24 1.14
CA GLY A 198 -13.48 6.76 2.07
C GLY A 198 -14.85 6.96 1.44
N LEU A 199 -14.94 7.29 0.16
CA LEU A 199 -16.21 7.59 -0.54
C LEU A 199 -16.87 6.35 -1.18
N ILE A 200 -16.10 5.45 -1.78
CA ILE A 200 -16.61 4.28 -2.51
C ILE A 200 -17.61 3.46 -1.69
N PRO A 201 -17.36 3.14 -0.40
CA PRO A 201 -18.33 2.40 0.40
C PRO A 201 -19.72 3.03 0.45
N HIS A 202 -19.79 4.36 0.43
CA HIS A 202 -21.06 5.09 0.44
C HIS A 202 -21.80 5.06 -0.90
N GLY A 203 -21.06 4.92 -2.02
CA GLY A 203 -21.62 4.85 -3.37
C GLY A 203 -22.13 3.46 -3.79
N VAL A 204 -21.54 2.41 -3.25
CA VAL A 204 -21.82 1.02 -3.66
C VAL A 204 -23.09 0.43 -3.02
N THR A 205 -23.72 1.12 -2.07
CA THR A 205 -24.84 0.56 -1.28
C THR A 205 -26.24 1.13 -1.54
N PRO A 206 -26.66 1.57 -2.74
CA PRO A 206 -28.05 2.03 -2.89
C PRO A 206 -29.09 0.91 -2.96
N ALA A 207 -28.75 -0.30 -3.37
CA ALA A 207 -29.75 -1.31 -3.77
C ALA A 207 -30.15 -2.32 -2.68
N ILE A 208 -29.29 -2.55 -1.68
CA ILE A 208 -29.55 -3.63 -0.69
C ILE A 208 -30.39 -3.13 0.50
N TYR A 209 -30.39 -1.83 0.78
CA TYR A 209 -31.04 -1.26 1.98
C TYR A 209 -32.35 -0.51 1.74
N THR A 210 -32.85 -0.45 0.51
CA THR A 210 -34.12 0.23 0.20
C THR A 210 -35.36 -0.68 0.29
N ARG A 211 -35.18 -1.96 0.61
CA ARG A 211 -36.37 -2.79 0.93
C ARG A 211 -36.77 -2.54 2.39
N PRO A 212 -37.87 -1.87 2.67
CA PRO A 212 -38.44 -1.87 4.00
C PRO A 212 -38.75 -3.33 4.36
N PHE A 213 -38.31 -3.76 5.54
CA PHE A 213 -38.81 -5.00 6.12
C PHE A 213 -40.32 -4.84 6.21
N SER A 214 -41.09 -5.48 5.33
CA SER A 214 -42.52 -5.64 5.51
C SER A 214 -42.69 -6.58 6.72
N PRO A 215 -43.33 -6.15 7.78
CA PRO A 215 -43.67 -7.08 8.84
C PRO A 215 -44.58 -8.15 8.23
N VAL A 216 -44.16 -9.41 8.37
CA VAL A 216 -44.99 -10.56 8.04
C VAL A 216 -46.13 -10.51 9.03
N SER A 217 -47.32 -10.20 8.53
CA SER A 217 -48.60 -10.29 9.24
C SER A 217 -49.02 -11.74 9.45
#